data_4e4b7261f231f5117ca72491ceeff051
#
_entry.id   4e4b7261f231f5117ca72491ceeff051
#
_cell.length_a   1.000
_cell.length_b   1.000
_cell.length_c   1.000
_cell.angle_alpha   90.00
_cell.angle_beta   90.00
_cell.angle_gamma   90.00
#
_symmetry.space_group_name_H-M   'P 1'
#
loop_
_entity.id
_entity.type
_entity.pdbx_description
1 polymer ?
#
loop_
_entity_poly.entity_id
_entity_poly.type
_entity_poly.pdbx_seq_one_letter_code
_entity_poly.pdbx_strand_id
1 'polypeptide(L)'
;MLLRFLSLLTFAVASFAEPPPVTIKGPAKWVQCLAFSPDGNRVVAGNDEGRLWVVEARTGKTVLECRDVLTAPTAVAWSPDGKHLAMGGWVGLITVRDAQTGAVQTRWRAHRENVTSIVFSADNQYLATGSGDDTAKVWSVKGGEPLLTLEQGDEYDVTGVAFSPDGHQLLTGDGENRVKLWDTRTGETHRVLGAHAEAVSAVGWSADGKWVVSGGWDDVLKIWNTETGQARTLRGHTDDLTVLALSAKGERMVSASDDRTVRVWDLRTGKLRQTLRGHTAAVISLAISPDGRRAVSGSKNELKFWELK
;
A
#
# COMPACT_ATOMS: atom_id res chain seq x y z
N MET A 1 58.65 -38.31 17.39
CA MET A 1 57.69 -37.48 18.13
C MET A 1 57.45 -36.24 17.26
N LEU A 2 56.46 -36.36 16.33
CA LEU A 2 56.11 -35.28 15.39
C LEU A 2 54.86 -34.55 15.91
N LEU A 3 55.02 -33.30 16.33
CA LEU A 3 53.88 -32.43 16.62
C LEU A 3 53.33 -31.89 15.29
N ARG A 4 52.07 -32.23 15.01
CA ARG A 4 51.27 -31.59 13.94
C ARG A 4 50.61 -30.35 14.51
N PHE A 5 50.97 -29.18 13.99
CA PHE A 5 50.24 -27.92 14.21
C PHE A 5 49.00 -27.95 13.32
N LEU A 6 47.79 -27.99 13.92
CA LEU A 6 46.54 -27.73 13.24
C LEU A 6 46.29 -26.19 13.25
N SER A 7 46.43 -25.56 12.12
CA SER A 7 46.03 -24.14 11.99
C SER A 7 44.52 -24.09 11.76
N LEU A 8 43.78 -23.56 12.73
CA LEU A 8 42.37 -23.18 12.54
C LEU A 8 42.35 -21.93 11.64
N LEU A 9 41.90 -22.11 10.40
CA LEU A 9 41.45 -21.01 9.56
C LEU A 9 40.08 -20.55 10.05
N THR A 10 40.02 -19.46 10.79
CA THR A 10 38.77 -18.73 11.08
C THR A 10 38.39 -17.96 9.81
N PHE A 11 37.39 -18.46 9.09
CA PHE A 11 36.73 -17.66 8.07
C PHE A 11 35.93 -16.54 8.75
N ALA A 12 36.44 -15.33 8.68
CA ALA A 12 35.65 -14.15 8.99
C ALA A 12 34.55 -14.03 7.93
N VAL A 13 33.32 -14.32 8.31
CA VAL A 13 32.15 -13.99 7.49
C VAL A 13 32.09 -12.48 7.45
N ALA A 14 32.54 -11.88 6.36
CA ALA A 14 32.36 -10.47 6.12
C ALA A 14 30.83 -10.21 6.11
N SER A 15 30.33 -9.58 7.15
CA SER A 15 29.02 -8.99 7.16
C SER A 15 29.02 -7.86 6.13
N PHE A 16 28.57 -8.14 4.92
CA PHE A 16 28.29 -7.08 3.97
C PHE A 16 27.18 -6.21 4.57
N ALA A 17 27.56 -5.06 5.10
CA ALA A 17 26.61 -4.04 5.48
C ALA A 17 25.73 -3.73 4.26
N GLU A 18 24.43 -3.69 4.46
CA GLU A 18 23.51 -3.33 3.38
C GLU A 18 23.87 -1.94 2.85
N PRO A 19 23.84 -1.72 1.53
CA PRO A 19 24.02 -0.38 1.02
C PRO A 19 22.94 0.51 1.65
N PRO A 20 23.30 1.72 2.09
CA PRO A 20 22.33 2.62 2.69
C PRO A 20 21.20 2.91 1.67
N PRO A 21 19.96 3.05 2.14
CA PRO A 21 18.86 3.36 1.24
C PRO A 21 19.11 4.68 0.52
N VAL A 22 18.76 4.75 -0.74
CA VAL A 22 18.74 6.03 -1.46
C VAL A 22 17.67 6.89 -0.83
N THR A 23 18.08 7.96 -0.16
CA THR A 23 17.18 8.89 0.51
C THR A 23 16.98 10.12 -0.36
N ILE A 24 15.75 10.38 -0.76
CA ILE A 24 15.38 11.65 -1.40
C ILE A 24 14.75 12.51 -0.32
N LYS A 25 15.39 13.63 -0.03
CA LYS A 25 14.77 14.67 0.79
C LYS A 25 13.71 15.32 -0.08
N GLY A 26 12.45 14.99 0.19
CA GLY A 26 11.30 15.59 -0.49
C GLY A 26 11.15 17.07 -0.09
N PRO A 27 10.47 17.87 -0.92
CA PRO A 27 10.02 19.17 -0.49
C PRO A 27 8.92 18.99 0.55
N ALA A 28 9.26 19.25 1.79
CA ALA A 28 8.39 19.52 2.93
C ALA A 28 7.33 18.47 3.35
N LYS A 29 7.27 18.26 4.65
CA LYS A 29 6.20 17.62 5.44
C LYS A 29 5.97 16.12 5.19
N TRP A 30 4.72 15.65 5.28
CA TRP A 30 4.44 14.22 5.25
C TRP A 30 4.20 13.72 3.83
N VAL A 31 4.87 12.63 3.45
CA VAL A 31 4.54 11.90 2.22
C VAL A 31 3.36 10.98 2.53
N GLN A 32 2.17 11.40 2.12
CA GLN A 32 0.90 10.76 2.49
C GLN A 32 0.63 9.47 1.71
N CYS A 33 0.99 9.44 0.43
CA CYS A 33 0.67 8.31 -0.43
C CYS A 33 1.76 8.04 -1.46
N LEU A 34 1.91 6.76 -1.82
CA LEU A 34 2.92 6.24 -2.74
C LEU A 34 2.35 5.11 -3.59
N ALA A 35 2.77 5.03 -4.85
CA ALA A 35 2.54 3.85 -5.69
C ALA A 35 3.67 3.67 -6.71
N PHE A 36 4.08 2.41 -6.98
CA PHE A 36 4.93 2.07 -8.11
C PHE A 36 4.13 2.02 -9.41
N SER A 37 4.76 2.43 -10.52
CA SER A 37 4.24 2.12 -11.85
C SER A 37 4.27 0.61 -12.12
N PRO A 38 3.39 0.09 -13.00
CA PRO A 38 3.32 -1.36 -13.26
C PRO A 38 4.61 -1.96 -13.84
N ASP A 39 5.44 -1.15 -14.49
CA ASP A 39 6.76 -1.54 -15.00
C ASP A 39 7.87 -1.46 -13.91
N GLY A 40 7.54 -0.94 -12.71
CA GLY A 40 8.46 -0.77 -11.60
C GLY A 40 9.52 0.31 -11.80
N ASN A 41 9.44 1.14 -12.86
CA ASN A 41 10.47 2.12 -13.17
C ASN A 41 10.23 3.49 -12.54
N ARG A 42 8.99 3.77 -12.16
CA ARG A 42 8.58 5.06 -11.59
C ARG A 42 7.83 4.86 -10.26
N VAL A 43 7.84 5.91 -9.46
CA VAL A 43 7.04 6.00 -8.24
C VAL A 43 6.31 7.33 -8.27
N VAL A 44 5.00 7.30 -8.04
CA VAL A 44 4.22 8.49 -7.76
C VAL A 44 4.17 8.70 -6.25
N ALA A 45 4.29 9.94 -5.82
CA ALA A 45 4.20 10.36 -4.43
C ALA A 45 3.30 11.58 -4.30
N GLY A 46 2.56 11.64 -3.20
CA GLY A 46 1.73 12.78 -2.83
C GLY A 46 2.03 13.26 -1.41
N ASN A 47 1.92 14.56 -1.16
CA ASN A 47 2.16 15.14 0.17
C ASN A 47 0.97 15.98 0.67
N ASP A 48 1.05 16.35 1.95
CA ASP A 48 0.04 17.16 2.64
C ASP A 48 -0.04 18.63 2.18
N GLU A 49 0.84 19.08 1.28
CA GLU A 49 0.78 20.42 0.65
C GLU A 49 0.04 20.42 -0.69
N GLY A 50 -0.56 19.30 -1.09
CA GLY A 50 -1.28 19.21 -2.37
C GLY A 50 -0.37 18.96 -3.58
N ARG A 51 0.88 18.52 -3.38
CA ARG A 51 1.80 18.19 -4.46
C ARG A 51 1.69 16.71 -4.80
N LEU A 52 1.70 16.43 -6.10
CA LEU A 52 1.84 15.09 -6.66
C LEU A 52 3.04 15.12 -7.61
N TRP A 53 3.98 14.20 -7.43
CA TRP A 53 5.15 14.10 -8.30
C TRP A 53 5.48 12.65 -8.63
N VAL A 54 6.13 12.46 -9.76
CA VAL A 54 6.61 11.15 -10.21
C VAL A 54 8.12 11.20 -10.28
N VAL A 55 8.77 10.19 -9.72
CA VAL A 55 10.22 10.03 -9.75
C VAL A 55 10.62 8.72 -10.43
N GLU A 56 11.81 8.69 -11.01
CA GLU A 56 12.45 7.45 -11.42
C GLU A 56 12.84 6.63 -10.20
N ALA A 57 12.42 5.37 -10.13
CA ALA A 57 12.61 4.51 -8.97
C ALA A 57 14.09 4.15 -8.68
N ARG A 58 15.00 4.29 -9.66
CA ARG A 58 16.43 4.00 -9.50
C ARG A 58 17.26 5.21 -9.10
N THR A 59 16.95 6.37 -9.61
CA THR A 59 17.74 7.58 -9.46
C THR A 59 17.12 8.59 -8.49
N GLY A 60 15.80 8.46 -8.25
CA GLY A 60 15.04 9.44 -7.51
C GLY A 60 14.80 10.76 -8.25
N LYS A 61 15.19 10.84 -9.52
CA LYS A 61 15.00 12.05 -10.34
C LYS A 61 13.51 12.29 -10.57
N THR A 62 13.03 13.49 -10.27
CA THR A 62 11.67 13.90 -10.61
C THR A 62 11.52 14.02 -12.12
N VAL A 63 10.53 13.30 -12.67
CA VAL A 63 10.20 13.29 -14.11
C VAL A 63 8.89 13.98 -14.42
N LEU A 64 8.02 14.12 -13.42
CA LEU A 64 6.74 14.83 -13.55
C LEU A 64 6.40 15.48 -12.23
N GLU A 65 5.89 16.69 -12.25
CA GLU A 65 5.35 17.39 -11.07
C GLU A 65 3.97 17.97 -11.40
N CYS A 66 2.97 17.54 -10.63
CA CYS A 66 1.61 18.05 -10.72
C CYS A 66 1.27 18.78 -9.43
N ARG A 67 0.70 19.95 -9.53
CA ARG A 67 0.12 20.66 -8.39
C ARG A 67 -1.39 20.60 -8.52
N ASP A 68 -2.05 20.12 -7.48
CA ASP A 68 -3.50 20.19 -7.38
C ASP A 68 -3.86 21.05 -6.20
N VAL A 69 -4.24 22.27 -6.50
CA VAL A 69 -4.56 23.29 -5.47
C VAL A 69 -5.88 23.02 -4.74
N LEU A 70 -6.66 22.04 -5.16
CA LEU A 70 -7.99 21.79 -4.60
C LEU A 70 -7.96 20.88 -3.37
N THR A 71 -6.98 19.98 -3.27
CA THR A 71 -6.92 19.03 -2.15
C THR A 71 -5.54 18.38 -2.05
N ALA A 72 -5.07 18.15 -0.82
CA ALA A 72 -3.91 17.30 -0.58
C ALA A 72 -4.26 15.84 -0.90
N PRO A 73 -3.42 15.12 -1.67
CA PRO A 73 -3.63 13.70 -1.97
C PRO A 73 -3.45 12.85 -0.71
N THR A 74 -4.43 12.03 -0.41
CA THR A 74 -4.43 11.05 0.68
C THR A 74 -4.18 9.64 0.18
N ALA A 75 -4.60 9.35 -1.05
CA ALA A 75 -4.42 8.07 -1.71
C ALA A 75 -4.06 8.26 -3.19
N VAL A 76 -3.22 7.37 -3.73
CA VAL A 76 -2.83 7.37 -5.14
C VAL A 76 -2.67 5.95 -5.67
N ALA A 77 -3.03 5.74 -6.92
CA ALA A 77 -2.85 4.47 -7.63
C ALA A 77 -2.42 4.69 -9.07
N TRP A 78 -1.61 3.77 -9.60
CA TRP A 78 -1.36 3.60 -11.03
C TRP A 78 -2.38 2.62 -11.62
N SER A 79 -2.86 2.90 -12.83
CA SER A 79 -3.59 1.89 -13.59
C SER A 79 -2.67 0.73 -13.97
N PRO A 80 -3.16 -0.51 -14.04
CA PRO A 80 -2.36 -1.67 -14.46
C PRO A 80 -1.69 -1.54 -15.82
N ASP A 81 -2.28 -0.78 -16.77
CA ASP A 81 -1.69 -0.48 -18.07
C ASP A 81 -0.66 0.66 -18.06
N GLY A 82 -0.46 1.31 -16.91
CA GLY A 82 0.49 2.39 -16.71
C GLY A 82 0.12 3.73 -17.33
N LYS A 83 -1.09 3.88 -17.88
CA LYS A 83 -1.50 5.10 -18.60
C LYS A 83 -2.14 6.15 -17.72
N HIS A 84 -2.70 5.75 -16.57
CA HIS A 84 -3.46 6.64 -15.70
C HIS A 84 -2.92 6.66 -14.27
N LEU A 85 -3.06 7.82 -13.63
CA LEU A 85 -2.91 8.01 -12.19
C LEU A 85 -4.26 8.40 -11.62
N ALA A 86 -4.76 7.65 -10.63
CA ALA A 86 -5.90 8.05 -9.83
C ALA A 86 -5.43 8.61 -8.50
N MET A 87 -6.03 9.69 -8.05
CA MET A 87 -5.72 10.38 -6.81
C MET A 87 -7.00 10.66 -6.06
N GLY A 88 -7.05 10.29 -4.79
CA GLY A 88 -8.06 10.70 -3.82
C GLY A 88 -7.53 11.77 -2.88
N GLY A 89 -8.40 12.63 -2.35
CA GLY A 89 -7.98 13.72 -1.48
C GLY A 89 -8.92 14.00 -0.30
N TRP A 90 -8.51 14.92 0.56
CA TRP A 90 -9.18 15.27 1.81
C TRP A 90 -10.65 15.69 1.69
N VAL A 91 -11.03 16.27 0.56
CA VAL A 91 -12.41 16.77 0.37
C VAL A 91 -13.30 15.80 -0.42
N GLY A 92 -12.92 14.53 -0.48
CA GLY A 92 -13.70 13.50 -1.18
C GLY A 92 -13.65 13.57 -2.70
N LEU A 93 -12.69 14.33 -3.27
CA LEU A 93 -12.47 14.42 -4.71
C LEU A 93 -11.60 13.26 -5.21
N ILE A 94 -11.99 12.67 -6.34
CA ILE A 94 -11.14 11.82 -7.15
C ILE A 94 -10.70 12.60 -8.39
N THR A 95 -9.45 12.46 -8.77
CA THR A 95 -8.90 12.99 -10.01
C THR A 95 -8.16 11.88 -10.74
N VAL A 96 -8.50 11.63 -12.00
CA VAL A 96 -7.76 10.74 -12.89
C VAL A 96 -6.95 11.59 -13.87
N ARG A 97 -5.67 11.26 -14.00
CA ARG A 97 -4.69 11.97 -14.81
C ARG A 97 -4.04 11.04 -15.82
N ASP A 98 -3.58 11.60 -16.90
CA ASP A 98 -2.62 10.95 -17.79
C ASP A 98 -1.27 10.80 -17.06
N ALA A 99 -0.74 9.59 -17.03
CA ALA A 99 0.46 9.26 -16.26
C ALA A 99 1.77 9.76 -16.90
N GLN A 100 1.74 10.12 -18.18
CA GLN A 100 2.89 10.64 -18.90
C GLN A 100 2.98 12.16 -18.81
N THR A 101 1.86 12.85 -18.96
CA THR A 101 1.79 14.32 -19.04
C THR A 101 1.36 14.96 -17.73
N GLY A 102 0.72 14.23 -16.84
CA GLY A 102 0.09 14.75 -15.62
C GLY A 102 -1.22 15.50 -15.86
N ALA A 103 -1.69 15.58 -17.10
CA ALA A 103 -2.93 16.29 -17.45
C ALA A 103 -4.15 15.63 -16.78
N VAL A 104 -5.04 16.44 -16.24
CA VAL A 104 -6.31 15.97 -15.68
C VAL A 104 -7.20 15.49 -16.82
N GLN A 105 -7.66 14.24 -16.75
CA GLN A 105 -8.59 13.65 -17.70
C GLN A 105 -10.03 13.73 -17.19
N THR A 106 -10.23 13.43 -15.91
CA THR A 106 -11.53 13.55 -15.27
C THR A 106 -11.39 13.86 -13.79
N ARG A 107 -12.42 14.47 -13.21
CA ARG A 107 -12.51 14.80 -11.78
C ARG A 107 -13.95 14.83 -11.35
N TRP A 108 -14.25 14.23 -10.18
CA TRP A 108 -15.59 14.27 -9.59
C TRP A 108 -15.55 14.18 -8.07
N ARG A 109 -16.60 14.64 -7.43
CA ARG A 109 -16.78 14.44 -6.00
C ARG A 109 -17.34 13.05 -5.76
N ALA A 110 -16.51 12.17 -5.20
CA ALA A 110 -16.83 10.77 -4.98
C ALA A 110 -17.46 10.53 -3.61
N HIS A 111 -16.95 11.23 -2.60
CA HIS A 111 -17.30 11.02 -1.21
C HIS A 111 -17.63 12.34 -0.50
N ARG A 112 -18.28 12.23 0.66
CA ARG A 112 -18.58 13.38 1.52
C ARG A 112 -17.36 13.83 2.31
N GLU A 113 -16.46 12.87 2.62
CA GLU A 113 -15.24 13.05 3.40
C GLU A 113 -14.00 12.61 2.62
N ASN A 114 -12.84 12.57 3.29
CA ASN A 114 -11.57 12.20 2.69
C ASN A 114 -11.61 10.79 2.07
N VAL A 115 -10.92 10.66 0.95
CA VAL A 115 -10.65 9.34 0.34
C VAL A 115 -9.44 8.73 1.04
N THR A 116 -9.63 7.64 1.75
CA THR A 116 -8.58 6.95 2.52
C THR A 116 -7.76 6.00 1.67
N SER A 117 -8.40 5.38 0.68
CA SER A 117 -7.78 4.37 -0.19
C SER A 117 -8.38 4.44 -1.60
N ILE A 118 -7.56 4.17 -2.62
CA ILE A 118 -7.96 4.12 -4.02
C ILE A 118 -7.18 3.03 -4.76
N VAL A 119 -7.87 2.20 -5.54
CA VAL A 119 -7.26 1.15 -6.35
C VAL A 119 -7.97 1.00 -7.70
N PHE A 120 -7.22 0.63 -8.74
CA PHE A 120 -7.78 0.22 -10.03
C PHE A 120 -8.12 -1.27 -10.03
N SER A 121 -9.16 -1.65 -10.79
CA SER A 121 -9.36 -3.05 -11.17
C SER A 121 -8.30 -3.50 -12.18
N ALA A 122 -8.04 -4.81 -12.23
CA ALA A 122 -7.00 -5.38 -13.10
C ALA A 122 -7.24 -5.13 -14.60
N ASP A 123 -8.49 -4.95 -15.01
CA ASP A 123 -8.92 -4.67 -16.39
C ASP A 123 -8.89 -3.17 -16.77
N ASN A 124 -8.47 -2.28 -15.84
CA ASN A 124 -8.45 -0.83 -15.98
C ASN A 124 -9.83 -0.17 -16.18
N GLN A 125 -10.94 -0.87 -15.94
CA GLN A 125 -12.28 -0.34 -16.18
C GLN A 125 -12.86 0.37 -14.96
N TYR A 126 -12.46 -0.05 -13.76
CA TYR A 126 -13.06 0.39 -12.52
C TYR A 126 -12.03 0.95 -11.54
N LEU A 127 -12.52 1.80 -10.64
CA LEU A 127 -11.85 2.25 -9.44
C LEU A 127 -12.66 1.80 -8.23
N ALA A 128 -11.99 1.34 -7.19
CA ALA A 128 -12.60 1.22 -5.86
C ALA A 128 -11.97 2.24 -4.92
N THR A 129 -12.78 2.80 -4.05
CA THR A 129 -12.37 3.81 -3.06
C THR A 129 -12.95 3.50 -1.71
N GLY A 130 -12.16 3.75 -0.66
CA GLY A 130 -12.60 3.83 0.73
C GLY A 130 -12.60 5.29 1.19
N SER A 131 -13.43 5.61 2.15
CA SER A 131 -13.57 6.97 2.65
C SER A 131 -13.89 7.03 4.15
N GLY A 132 -13.58 8.18 4.77
CA GLY A 132 -14.06 8.58 6.08
C GLY A 132 -15.57 8.83 6.15
N ASP A 133 -16.29 8.76 5.03
CA ASP A 133 -17.76 8.81 5.01
C ASP A 133 -18.42 7.44 5.23
N ASP A 134 -17.69 6.48 5.81
CA ASP A 134 -18.12 5.12 6.17
C ASP A 134 -18.46 4.22 4.98
N THR A 135 -18.13 4.66 3.76
CA THR A 135 -18.45 3.92 2.56
C THR A 135 -17.21 3.49 1.77
N ALA A 136 -17.28 2.30 1.16
CA ALA A 136 -16.50 1.95 0.01
C ALA A 136 -17.36 2.06 -1.24
N LYS A 137 -16.80 2.55 -2.35
CA LYS A 137 -17.54 2.71 -3.60
C LYS A 137 -16.76 2.17 -4.78
N VAL A 138 -17.49 1.67 -5.78
CA VAL A 138 -16.93 1.24 -7.07
C VAL A 138 -17.43 2.20 -8.15
N TRP A 139 -16.52 2.65 -9.00
CA TRP A 139 -16.75 3.65 -10.03
C TRP A 139 -16.27 3.16 -11.38
N SER A 140 -16.86 3.66 -12.46
CA SER A 140 -16.17 3.66 -13.76
C SER A 140 -14.93 4.58 -13.68
N VAL A 141 -13.83 4.20 -14.31
CA VAL A 141 -12.63 5.09 -14.45
C VAL A 141 -12.96 6.41 -15.13
N LYS A 142 -14.03 6.45 -15.92
CA LYS A 142 -14.52 7.67 -16.59
C LYS A 142 -15.23 8.64 -15.62
N GLY A 143 -15.45 8.24 -14.38
CA GLY A 143 -16.22 9.00 -13.38
C GLY A 143 -17.72 8.85 -13.55
N GLY A 144 -18.48 9.70 -12.88
CA GLY A 144 -19.94 9.68 -12.87
C GLY A 144 -20.50 9.21 -11.52
N GLU A 145 -21.71 8.66 -11.56
CA GLU A 145 -22.33 8.06 -10.38
C GLU A 145 -21.64 6.75 -9.96
N PRO A 146 -21.64 6.40 -8.68
CA PRO A 146 -21.06 5.14 -8.22
C PRO A 146 -21.85 3.95 -8.81
N LEU A 147 -21.12 2.95 -9.28
CA LEU A 147 -21.72 1.69 -9.73
C LEU A 147 -22.18 0.86 -8.54
N LEU A 148 -21.44 0.93 -7.44
CA LEU A 148 -21.78 0.32 -6.16
C LEU A 148 -21.42 1.27 -5.02
N THR A 149 -22.26 1.25 -3.98
CA THR A 149 -21.96 1.84 -2.67
C THR A 149 -22.07 0.75 -1.63
N LEU A 150 -20.99 0.50 -0.91
CA LEU A 150 -20.87 -0.54 0.11
C LEU A 150 -20.81 0.14 1.48
N GLU A 151 -21.88 0.03 2.23
CA GLU A 151 -21.99 0.62 3.56
C GLU A 151 -21.41 -0.36 4.59
N GLN A 152 -20.40 0.10 5.35
CA GLN A 152 -19.75 -0.75 6.35
C GLN A 152 -20.62 -0.99 7.60
N GLY A 153 -21.65 -0.20 7.80
CA GLY A 153 -22.45 -0.08 9.02
C GLY A 153 -22.10 1.23 9.74
N ASP A 154 -22.58 1.44 10.93
CA ASP A 154 -22.59 2.72 11.60
C ASP A 154 -21.21 3.26 11.96
N GLU A 155 -20.86 4.47 11.50
CA GLU A 155 -19.84 5.42 12.00
C GLU A 155 -18.37 4.95 12.02
N TYR A 156 -17.92 4.18 10.99
CA TYR A 156 -16.51 3.77 10.95
C TYR A 156 -15.89 3.89 9.56
N ASP A 157 -14.90 4.74 9.47
CA ASP A 157 -14.09 4.98 8.27
C ASP A 157 -13.70 3.68 7.55
N VAL A 158 -13.86 3.63 6.25
CA VAL A 158 -13.21 2.62 5.42
C VAL A 158 -11.75 3.01 5.22
N THR A 159 -10.85 2.30 5.86
CA THR A 159 -9.41 2.63 5.88
C THR A 159 -8.64 2.07 4.70
N GLY A 160 -9.10 0.94 4.14
CA GLY A 160 -8.43 0.31 3.01
C GLY A 160 -9.38 -0.48 2.11
N VAL A 161 -9.08 -0.49 0.81
CA VAL A 161 -9.81 -1.30 -0.19
C VAL A 161 -8.83 -2.02 -1.12
N ALA A 162 -9.23 -3.22 -1.60
CA ALA A 162 -8.48 -3.94 -2.62
C ALA A 162 -9.41 -4.85 -3.44
N PHE A 163 -9.27 -4.84 -4.77
CA PHE A 163 -9.95 -5.81 -5.64
C PHE A 163 -9.29 -7.19 -5.52
N SER A 164 -10.09 -8.25 -5.60
CA SER A 164 -9.56 -9.57 -5.90
C SER A 164 -8.92 -9.59 -7.31
N PRO A 165 -7.95 -10.48 -7.56
CA PRO A 165 -7.28 -10.54 -8.88
C PRO A 165 -8.21 -10.76 -10.05
N ASP A 166 -9.32 -11.46 -9.84
CA ASP A 166 -10.38 -11.70 -10.84
C ASP A 166 -11.43 -10.59 -10.93
N GLY A 167 -11.35 -9.59 -10.04
CA GLY A 167 -12.28 -8.47 -9.97
C GLY A 167 -13.68 -8.77 -9.42
N HIS A 168 -13.96 -10.01 -9.02
CA HIS A 168 -15.28 -10.43 -8.56
C HIS A 168 -15.57 -10.09 -7.10
N GLN A 169 -14.54 -9.77 -6.33
CA GLN A 169 -14.69 -9.37 -4.94
C GLN A 169 -13.93 -8.09 -4.63
N LEU A 170 -14.46 -7.34 -3.68
CA LEU A 170 -13.76 -6.23 -3.05
C LEU A 170 -13.49 -6.57 -1.58
N LEU A 171 -12.28 -6.32 -1.14
CA LEU A 171 -11.85 -6.41 0.25
C LEU A 171 -11.91 -5.02 0.86
N THR A 172 -12.44 -4.91 2.08
CA THR A 172 -12.40 -3.68 2.88
C THR A 172 -11.85 -3.94 4.26
N GLY A 173 -11.16 -2.95 4.80
CA GLY A 173 -10.81 -2.82 6.21
C GLY A 173 -11.44 -1.56 6.76
N ASP A 174 -11.89 -1.59 8.01
CA ASP A 174 -12.57 -0.46 8.64
C ASP A 174 -12.05 -0.10 10.04
N GLY A 175 -12.46 1.06 10.53
CA GLY A 175 -12.13 1.57 11.85
C GLY A 175 -12.76 0.76 13.02
N GLU A 176 -13.75 -0.10 12.75
CA GLU A 176 -14.32 -1.05 13.72
C GLU A 176 -13.58 -2.41 13.68
N ASN A 177 -12.33 -2.40 13.23
CA ASN A 177 -11.44 -3.55 13.28
C ASN A 177 -11.77 -4.67 12.28
N ARG A 178 -12.80 -4.55 11.44
CA ARG A 178 -13.34 -5.61 10.61
C ARG A 178 -12.65 -5.71 9.27
N VAL A 179 -12.53 -6.94 8.78
CA VAL A 179 -12.06 -7.28 7.44
C VAL A 179 -13.19 -8.00 6.71
N LYS A 180 -13.72 -7.40 5.63
CA LYS A 180 -14.90 -7.90 4.90
C LYS A 180 -14.59 -8.13 3.43
N LEU A 181 -15.24 -9.14 2.86
CA LEU A 181 -15.30 -9.43 1.43
C LEU A 181 -16.70 -9.11 0.90
N TRP A 182 -16.77 -8.45 -0.23
CA TRP A 182 -18.00 -8.04 -0.91
C TRP A 182 -18.03 -8.62 -2.32
N ASP A 183 -19.20 -9.02 -2.79
CA ASP A 183 -19.43 -9.36 -4.19
C ASP A 183 -19.51 -8.04 -5.01
N THR A 184 -18.65 -7.86 -6.00
CA THR A 184 -18.60 -6.63 -6.81
C THR A 184 -19.74 -6.51 -7.80
N ARG A 185 -20.51 -7.57 -8.03
CA ARG A 185 -21.65 -7.57 -8.93
C ARG A 185 -22.93 -7.16 -8.22
N THR A 186 -23.11 -7.59 -6.96
CA THR A 186 -24.35 -7.34 -6.18
C THR A 186 -24.20 -6.25 -5.13
N GLY A 187 -22.97 -5.99 -4.67
CA GLY A 187 -22.69 -5.13 -3.53
C GLY A 187 -23.01 -5.79 -2.17
N GLU A 188 -23.34 -7.07 -2.15
CA GLU A 188 -23.63 -7.77 -0.90
C GLU A 188 -22.37 -8.24 -0.20
N THR A 189 -22.42 -8.30 1.13
CA THR A 189 -21.32 -8.87 1.92
C THR A 189 -21.22 -10.36 1.62
N HIS A 190 -20.11 -10.76 1.00
CA HIS A 190 -19.83 -12.17 0.75
C HIS A 190 -19.37 -12.88 2.03
N ARG A 191 -18.49 -12.23 2.81
CA ARG A 191 -17.96 -12.80 4.06
C ARG A 191 -17.36 -11.73 4.97
N VAL A 192 -17.55 -11.87 6.27
CA VAL A 192 -16.72 -11.23 7.29
C VAL A 192 -15.62 -12.22 7.66
N LEU A 193 -14.36 -11.89 7.34
CA LEU A 193 -13.21 -12.77 7.63
C LEU A 193 -12.88 -12.80 9.10
N GLY A 194 -13.01 -11.66 9.78
CA GLY A 194 -12.72 -11.51 11.20
C GLY A 194 -12.35 -10.08 11.55
N ALA A 195 -11.71 -9.92 12.72
CA ALA A 195 -11.35 -8.61 13.24
C ALA A 195 -9.91 -8.58 13.78
N HIS A 196 -9.34 -7.38 13.80
CA HIS A 196 -8.19 -7.00 14.60
C HIS A 196 -8.62 -6.63 16.03
N ALA A 197 -7.68 -6.40 16.93
CA ALA A 197 -8.00 -5.90 18.27
C ALA A 197 -8.27 -4.38 18.25
N GLU A 198 -7.73 -3.68 17.24
CA GLU A 198 -7.90 -2.26 16.99
C GLU A 198 -8.17 -2.02 15.49
N ALA A 199 -8.32 -0.76 15.08
CA ALA A 199 -8.67 -0.40 13.70
C ALA A 199 -7.76 -1.07 12.66
N VAL A 200 -8.36 -1.53 11.56
CA VAL A 200 -7.61 -1.99 10.40
C VAL A 200 -7.03 -0.76 9.71
N SER A 201 -5.74 -0.75 9.44
CA SER A 201 -5.05 0.38 8.78
C SER A 201 -4.87 0.16 7.28
N ALA A 202 -4.70 -1.08 6.86
CA ALA A 202 -4.47 -1.41 5.46
C ALA A 202 -4.87 -2.85 5.14
N VAL A 203 -5.24 -3.09 3.87
CA VAL A 203 -5.61 -4.42 3.37
C VAL A 203 -5.00 -4.67 1.99
N GLY A 204 -4.88 -5.94 1.60
CA GLY A 204 -4.38 -6.33 0.28
C GLY A 204 -4.69 -7.78 -0.06
N TRP A 205 -4.72 -8.09 -1.37
CA TRP A 205 -4.92 -9.43 -1.93
C TRP A 205 -3.61 -10.05 -2.41
N SER A 206 -3.45 -11.34 -2.22
CA SER A 206 -2.42 -12.11 -2.92
C SER A 206 -2.76 -12.26 -4.40
N ALA A 207 -1.74 -12.35 -5.25
CA ALA A 207 -1.92 -12.44 -6.69
C ALA A 207 -2.67 -13.70 -7.15
N ASP A 208 -2.65 -14.77 -6.37
CA ASP A 208 -3.38 -16.02 -6.63
C ASP A 208 -4.82 -16.03 -6.10
N GLY A 209 -5.24 -14.93 -5.45
CA GLY A 209 -6.58 -14.78 -4.87
C GLY A 209 -6.87 -15.62 -3.63
N LYS A 210 -5.92 -16.44 -3.16
CA LYS A 210 -6.15 -17.38 -2.05
C LYS A 210 -6.01 -16.76 -0.67
N TRP A 211 -5.32 -15.63 -0.60
CA TRP A 211 -4.99 -14.97 0.66
C TRP A 211 -5.32 -13.50 0.60
N VAL A 212 -5.85 -12.98 1.67
CA VAL A 212 -5.87 -11.56 1.95
C VAL A 212 -5.00 -11.25 3.16
N VAL A 213 -4.48 -10.04 3.19
CA VAL A 213 -3.67 -9.56 4.29
C VAL A 213 -4.30 -8.30 4.83
N SER A 214 -4.30 -8.16 6.14
CA SER A 214 -4.69 -6.93 6.83
C SER A 214 -3.62 -6.54 7.85
N GLY A 215 -3.46 -5.26 8.05
CA GLY A 215 -2.67 -4.68 9.12
C GLY A 215 -3.56 -3.82 10.01
N GLY A 216 -3.27 -3.78 11.31
CA GLY A 216 -4.06 -3.03 12.29
C GLY A 216 -3.21 -2.21 13.23
N TRP A 217 -3.84 -1.28 13.93
CA TRP A 217 -3.23 -0.51 15.02
C TRP A 217 -2.92 -1.38 16.24
N ASP A 218 -3.30 -2.65 16.19
CA ASP A 218 -2.92 -3.68 17.18
C ASP A 218 -1.49 -4.26 16.93
N ASP A 219 -0.65 -3.57 16.16
CA ASP A 219 0.76 -3.88 15.82
C ASP A 219 0.96 -5.16 15.02
N VAL A 220 -0.10 -5.81 14.55
CA VAL A 220 0.01 -7.09 13.86
C VAL A 220 -0.47 -7.06 12.42
N LEU A 221 0.06 -7.99 11.64
CA LEU A 221 -0.49 -8.40 10.36
C LEU A 221 -1.29 -9.67 10.54
N LYS A 222 -2.37 -9.83 9.80
CA LYS A 222 -3.10 -11.09 9.67
C LYS A 222 -3.15 -11.50 8.21
N ILE A 223 -2.87 -12.79 7.97
CA ILE A 223 -3.02 -13.43 6.67
C ILE A 223 -4.21 -14.38 6.76
N TRP A 224 -5.23 -14.12 5.98
CA TRP A 224 -6.50 -14.83 5.98
C TRP A 224 -6.60 -15.73 4.74
N ASN A 225 -6.99 -16.96 4.92
CA ASN A 225 -7.39 -17.81 3.80
C ASN A 225 -8.78 -17.41 3.34
N THR A 226 -8.94 -17.08 2.05
CA THR A 226 -10.22 -16.55 1.51
C THR A 226 -11.32 -17.59 1.49
N GLU A 227 -10.98 -18.88 1.35
CA GLU A 227 -11.93 -19.98 1.30
C GLU A 227 -12.40 -20.40 2.70
N THR A 228 -11.46 -20.58 3.65
CA THR A 228 -11.78 -21.08 5.00
C THR A 228 -12.05 -19.99 6.01
N GLY A 229 -11.57 -18.76 5.78
CA GLY A 229 -11.61 -17.65 6.74
C GLY A 229 -10.58 -17.77 7.88
N GLN A 230 -9.76 -18.82 7.89
CA GLN A 230 -8.74 -18.97 8.92
C GLN A 230 -7.65 -17.92 8.79
N ALA A 231 -7.21 -17.37 9.94
CA ALA A 231 -6.18 -16.36 10.01
C ALA A 231 -4.90 -16.89 10.64
N ARG A 232 -3.78 -16.37 10.15
CA ARG A 232 -2.47 -16.46 10.78
C ARG A 232 -1.99 -15.07 11.15
N THR A 233 -1.67 -14.85 12.43
CA THR A 233 -1.18 -13.57 12.95
C THR A 233 0.34 -13.52 12.88
N LEU A 234 0.88 -12.43 12.33
CA LEU A 234 2.30 -12.14 12.28
C LEU A 234 2.60 -11.00 13.25
N ARG A 235 3.50 -11.25 14.19
CA ARG A 235 3.96 -10.28 15.18
C ARG A 235 5.36 -9.82 14.85
N GLY A 236 5.65 -8.56 15.22
CA GLY A 236 7.00 -8.04 15.02
C GLY A 236 7.09 -6.54 15.15
N HIS A 237 6.19 -5.76 14.56
CA HIS A 237 6.11 -4.33 14.83
C HIS A 237 5.84 -4.09 16.32
N THR A 238 6.24 -2.94 16.83
CA THR A 238 6.17 -2.57 18.26
C THR A 238 5.37 -1.28 18.45
N ASP A 239 4.68 -0.85 17.41
CA ASP A 239 3.80 0.29 17.40
C ASP A 239 2.84 0.13 16.21
N ASP A 240 1.82 0.97 16.09
CA ASP A 240 0.74 0.91 15.12
C ASP A 240 1.24 0.61 13.71
N LEU A 241 0.62 -0.38 13.07
CA LEU A 241 0.88 -0.65 11.67
C LEU A 241 0.09 0.33 10.82
N THR A 242 0.78 1.11 10.00
CA THR A 242 0.19 2.20 9.22
C THR A 242 -0.23 1.79 7.82
N VAL A 243 0.60 0.97 7.15
CA VAL A 243 0.39 0.60 5.75
C VAL A 243 1.06 -0.73 5.41
N LEU A 244 0.50 -1.44 4.46
CA LEU A 244 1.08 -2.65 3.86
C LEU A 244 1.02 -2.60 2.32
N ALA A 245 1.90 -3.36 1.67
CA ALA A 245 1.85 -3.58 0.24
C ALA A 245 2.32 -4.99 -0.13
N LEU A 246 1.72 -5.56 -1.18
CA LEU A 246 2.06 -6.90 -1.69
C LEU A 246 2.70 -6.78 -3.07
N SER A 247 3.72 -7.61 -3.34
CA SER A 247 4.29 -7.70 -4.68
C SER A 247 3.30 -8.36 -5.65
N ALA A 248 3.33 -7.93 -6.93
CA ALA A 248 2.44 -8.47 -7.96
C ALA A 248 2.61 -9.99 -8.18
N LYS A 249 3.78 -10.55 -7.85
CA LYS A 249 4.01 -11.99 -7.87
C LYS A 249 3.47 -12.73 -6.64
N GLY A 250 3.00 -12.00 -5.63
CA GLY A 250 2.40 -12.57 -4.42
C GLY A 250 3.37 -13.30 -3.49
N GLU A 251 4.68 -13.15 -3.68
CA GLU A 251 5.68 -13.83 -2.85
C GLU A 251 6.08 -13.03 -1.62
N ARG A 252 6.03 -11.71 -1.73
CA ARG A 252 6.51 -10.77 -0.71
C ARG A 252 5.43 -9.78 -0.30
N MET A 253 5.45 -9.48 0.96
CA MET A 253 4.67 -8.44 1.58
C MET A 253 5.62 -7.51 2.32
N VAL A 254 5.35 -6.23 2.28
CA VAL A 254 6.03 -5.22 3.10
C VAL A 254 5.01 -4.53 3.98
N SER A 255 5.43 -4.18 5.18
CA SER A 255 4.62 -3.42 6.13
C SER A 255 5.44 -2.28 6.72
N ALA A 256 4.77 -1.19 7.08
CA ALA A 256 5.37 -0.05 7.75
C ALA A 256 4.58 0.29 9.01
N SER A 257 5.23 0.99 9.94
CA SER A 257 4.68 1.24 11.27
C SER A 257 5.19 2.57 11.85
N ASP A 258 4.51 3.04 12.87
CA ASP A 258 4.93 4.14 13.73
C ASP A 258 6.22 3.80 14.50
N ASP A 259 6.60 2.49 14.60
CA ASP A 259 7.89 2.04 15.10
C ASP A 259 9.09 2.47 14.24
N ARG A 260 8.87 3.22 13.16
CA ARG A 260 9.83 3.78 12.20
C ARG A 260 10.57 2.73 11.36
N THR A 261 10.03 1.51 11.31
CA THR A 261 10.61 0.43 10.50
C THR A 261 9.70 0.05 9.35
N VAL A 262 10.32 -0.44 8.28
CA VAL A 262 9.64 -1.22 7.24
C VAL A 262 10.09 -2.66 7.37
N ARG A 263 9.15 -3.60 7.31
CA ARG A 263 9.43 -5.03 7.42
C ARG A 263 9.05 -5.76 6.14
N VAL A 264 9.87 -6.72 5.78
CA VAL A 264 9.68 -7.58 4.60
C VAL A 264 9.34 -8.97 5.08
N TRP A 265 8.24 -9.51 4.59
CA TRP A 265 7.72 -10.81 4.99
C TRP A 265 7.58 -11.74 3.78
N ASP A 266 7.76 -13.00 4.01
CA ASP A 266 7.37 -14.05 3.08
C ASP A 266 5.87 -14.33 3.25
N LEU A 267 5.08 -14.05 2.22
CA LEU A 267 3.62 -14.18 2.31
C LEU A 267 3.19 -15.63 2.56
N ARG A 268 3.84 -16.59 1.90
CA ARG A 268 3.48 -18.00 2.00
C ARG A 268 3.78 -18.58 3.38
N THR A 269 4.94 -18.27 3.94
CA THR A 269 5.38 -18.83 5.24
C THR A 269 5.05 -17.93 6.42
N GLY A 270 4.78 -16.64 6.20
CA GLY A 270 4.61 -15.62 7.24
C GLY A 270 5.90 -15.26 7.96
N LYS A 271 7.05 -15.71 7.49
CA LYS A 271 8.33 -15.42 8.15
C LYS A 271 8.80 -14.01 7.83
N LEU A 272 9.28 -13.31 8.83
CA LEU A 272 10.03 -12.07 8.67
C LEU A 272 11.34 -12.38 7.95
N ARG A 273 11.57 -11.70 6.82
CA ARG A 273 12.80 -11.84 6.03
C ARG A 273 13.81 -10.73 6.35
N GLN A 274 13.32 -9.50 6.51
CA GLN A 274 14.18 -8.33 6.65
C GLN A 274 13.48 -7.24 7.46
N THR A 275 14.22 -6.48 8.27
CA THR A 275 13.77 -5.24 8.92
C THR A 275 14.61 -4.09 8.42
N LEU A 276 13.97 -3.15 7.73
CA LEU A 276 14.60 -1.97 7.15
C LEU A 276 14.50 -0.83 8.16
N ARG A 277 15.65 -0.30 8.57
CA ARG A 277 15.76 0.77 9.56
C ARG A 277 16.38 2.00 8.95
N GLY A 278 16.03 3.17 9.47
CA GLY A 278 16.64 4.43 9.03
C GLY A 278 15.69 5.60 8.93
N HIS A 279 14.36 5.39 8.99
CA HIS A 279 13.42 6.51 9.17
C HIS A 279 13.57 7.11 10.57
N THR A 280 13.40 8.43 10.67
CA THR A 280 13.50 9.18 11.92
C THR A 280 12.13 9.49 12.54
N ALA A 281 11.07 9.30 11.77
CA ALA A 281 9.68 9.46 12.19
C ALA A 281 8.84 8.27 11.69
N ALA A 282 7.57 8.21 12.10
CA ALA A 282 6.57 7.26 11.63
C ALA A 282 6.60 7.08 10.11
N VAL A 283 6.46 5.85 9.62
CA VAL A 283 6.39 5.55 8.19
C VAL A 283 4.92 5.40 7.81
N ILE A 284 4.37 6.36 7.07
CA ILE A 284 2.94 6.44 6.81
C ILE A 284 2.53 6.10 5.37
N SER A 285 3.49 5.92 4.49
CA SER A 285 3.23 5.48 3.13
C SER A 285 4.29 4.49 2.65
N LEU A 286 3.87 3.52 1.83
CA LEU A 286 4.69 2.40 1.42
C LEU A 286 4.21 1.85 0.09
N ALA A 287 5.15 1.48 -0.77
CA ALA A 287 4.86 0.71 -1.97
C ALA A 287 5.99 -0.31 -2.23
N ILE A 288 5.65 -1.41 -2.89
CA ILE A 288 6.60 -2.42 -3.33
C ILE A 288 6.58 -2.51 -4.86
N SER A 289 7.76 -2.69 -5.47
CA SER A 289 7.84 -2.87 -6.91
C SER A 289 7.15 -4.16 -7.37
N PRO A 290 6.58 -4.22 -8.59
CA PRO A 290 5.87 -5.40 -9.07
C PRO A 290 6.71 -6.69 -9.03
N ASP A 291 8.02 -6.58 -9.25
CA ASP A 291 8.96 -7.70 -9.18
C ASP A 291 9.32 -8.11 -7.74
N GLY A 292 8.87 -7.35 -6.73
CA GLY A 292 9.13 -7.60 -5.32
C GLY A 292 10.58 -7.35 -4.88
N ARG A 293 11.40 -6.69 -5.71
CA ARG A 293 12.82 -6.47 -5.40
C ARG A 293 13.13 -5.14 -4.76
N ARG A 294 12.21 -4.18 -4.86
CA ARG A 294 12.39 -2.84 -4.30
C ARG A 294 11.15 -2.41 -3.53
N ALA A 295 11.37 -1.63 -2.50
CA ALA A 295 10.31 -0.90 -1.81
C ALA A 295 10.64 0.58 -1.77
N VAL A 296 9.62 1.40 -1.63
CA VAL A 296 9.73 2.81 -1.33
C VAL A 296 8.84 3.13 -0.14
N SER A 297 9.34 3.87 0.81
CA SER A 297 8.59 4.28 2.00
C SER A 297 8.69 5.77 2.21
N GLY A 298 7.59 6.36 2.67
CA GLY A 298 7.45 7.77 2.95
C GLY A 298 7.23 8.03 4.43
N SER A 299 7.90 9.05 4.92
CA SER A 299 7.80 9.55 6.28
C SER A 299 7.84 11.08 6.25
N LYS A 300 8.05 11.72 7.40
CA LYS A 300 8.19 13.16 7.48
C LYS A 300 9.44 13.64 6.73
N ASN A 301 9.26 14.41 5.68
CA ASN A 301 10.30 15.06 4.86
C ASN A 301 11.22 14.10 4.08
N GLU A 302 10.92 12.82 3.97
CA GLU A 302 11.81 11.89 3.27
C GLU A 302 11.10 10.74 2.57
N LEU A 303 11.65 10.34 1.43
CA LEU A 303 11.41 9.08 0.75
C LEU A 303 12.66 8.22 0.85
N LYS A 304 12.51 6.96 1.19
CA LYS A 304 13.59 5.99 1.18
C LYS A 304 13.29 4.87 0.19
N PHE A 305 14.29 4.58 -0.64
CA PHE A 305 14.27 3.47 -1.58
C PHE A 305 15.12 2.34 -1.04
N TRP A 306 14.57 1.15 -1.04
CA TRP A 306 15.15 -0.04 -0.44
C TRP A 306 15.30 -1.14 -1.48
N GLU A 307 16.46 -1.81 -1.51
CA GLU A 307 16.63 -3.07 -2.22
C GLU A 307 16.27 -4.22 -1.28
N LEU A 308 15.39 -5.11 -1.73
CA LEU A 308 14.86 -6.23 -0.94
C LEU A 308 15.60 -7.53 -1.30
N LYS A 309 16.01 -8.28 -0.26
CA LYS A 309 16.71 -9.57 -0.39
C LYS A 309 15.75 -10.75 -0.45
#